data_5b59260c9eeb21727a313979636f25c8
#
_entry.id   5b59260c9eeb21727a313979636f25c8
#
_cell.length_a   1.000
_cell.length_b   1.000
_cell.length_c   1.000
_cell.angle_alpha   90.00
_cell.angle_beta   90.00
_cell.angle_gamma   90.00
#
_symmetry.space_group_name_H-M   'P 1'
#
loop_
_entity.id
_entity.type
_entity.pdbx_description
1 polymer ?
#
loop_
_entity_poly.entity_id
_entity_poly.type
_entity_poly.pdbx_seq_one_letter_code
_entity_poly.pdbx_strand_id
1 'polypeptide(L)'
;TIFNPQIYYDGAGGLYDSNFIRHLHVEFEDDNYHSILGESFFTEPSLRIPATVTFDGITLDSVGVRYKGNSTFCLPHEQGNVKVPYNLDMNRWISGQQLMGYNKLKLANAWLDPTYCKEYLASKIYRNYLPTPEVNLVGLHTQGNYTGLYVNTESINKQFLNKHLGENNGVLFKCDGAGVFCSQGGGQGTDGGFPSLEYLGADTATYYDSYTIKSDHGWEALVDLISTLKFNPEDLHEILNIDRVLWAMA
;
A
#
# COMPACT_ATOMS: atom_id res chain seq x y z
N THR A 1 -20.85 2.51 17.44
CA THR A 1 -20.75 3.82 16.76
C THR A 1 -21.01 3.57 15.28
N ILE A 2 -21.98 4.26 14.70
CA ILE A 2 -22.27 4.17 13.27
C ILE A 2 -21.06 4.77 12.52
N PHE A 3 -20.45 3.98 11.65
CA PHE A 3 -19.38 4.45 10.81
C PHE A 3 -19.95 5.48 9.81
N ASN A 4 -19.40 6.71 9.83
CA ASN A 4 -19.76 7.74 8.85
C ASN A 4 -18.59 7.96 7.90
N PRO A 5 -18.61 7.39 6.71
CA PRO A 5 -17.48 7.44 5.80
C PRO A 5 -17.20 8.84 5.26
N GLN A 6 -18.19 9.71 5.17
CA GLN A 6 -18.09 10.98 4.45
C GLN A 6 -17.13 11.99 5.08
N ILE A 7 -16.85 11.87 6.39
CA ILE A 7 -15.92 12.77 7.08
C ILE A 7 -14.44 12.41 6.88
N TYR A 8 -14.16 11.26 6.29
CA TYR A 8 -12.80 10.71 6.16
C TYR A 8 -12.24 10.77 4.74
N TYR A 9 -13.05 11.13 3.75
CA TYR A 9 -12.65 11.06 2.34
C TYR A 9 -12.56 12.44 1.71
N ASP A 10 -11.55 12.62 0.85
CA ASP A 10 -11.31 13.87 0.14
C ASP A 10 -12.53 14.26 -0.71
N GLY A 11 -12.88 15.53 -0.61
CA GLY A 11 -13.87 16.14 -1.50
C GLY A 11 -13.25 16.66 -2.80
N ALA A 12 -14.02 17.47 -3.50
CA ALA A 12 -13.56 18.15 -4.70
C ALA A 12 -12.29 18.97 -4.43
N GLY A 13 -11.29 18.84 -5.31
CA GLY A 13 -10.00 19.50 -5.21
C GLY A 13 -8.97 18.80 -4.32
N GLY A 14 -9.33 17.75 -3.56
CA GLY A 14 -8.38 16.94 -2.79
C GLY A 14 -7.50 16.05 -3.69
N LEU A 15 -6.43 15.46 -3.12
CA LEU A 15 -5.51 14.60 -3.86
C LEU A 15 -6.23 13.45 -4.58
N TYR A 16 -7.23 12.85 -3.91
CA TYR A 16 -8.01 11.72 -4.39
C TYR A 16 -9.34 12.11 -5.04
N ASP A 17 -9.51 13.39 -5.43
CA ASP A 17 -10.66 13.78 -6.22
C ASP A 17 -10.75 12.94 -7.51
N SER A 18 -11.84 12.23 -7.66
CA SER A 18 -12.07 11.30 -8.77
C SER A 18 -12.92 11.86 -9.91
N ASN A 19 -13.24 13.16 -9.88
CA ASN A 19 -14.06 13.79 -10.92
C ASN A 19 -13.31 13.97 -12.24
N PHE A 20 -11.98 13.98 -12.19
CA PHE A 20 -11.11 14.10 -13.37
C PHE A 20 -9.76 13.44 -13.15
N ILE A 21 -9.12 13.04 -14.24
CA ILE A 21 -7.79 12.44 -14.22
C ILE A 21 -6.76 13.56 -14.28
N ARG A 22 -5.94 13.67 -13.23
CA ARG A 22 -4.83 14.62 -13.16
C ARG A 22 -3.52 13.94 -13.53
N HIS A 23 -2.49 14.75 -13.80
CA HIS A 23 -1.20 14.28 -14.22
C HIS A 23 -0.15 14.46 -13.13
N LEU A 24 0.58 13.40 -12.86
CA LEU A 24 1.72 13.36 -11.95
C LEU A 24 3.00 13.23 -12.78
N HIS A 25 3.94 14.15 -12.59
CA HIS A 25 5.24 14.15 -13.26
C HIS A 25 6.30 13.76 -12.24
N VAL A 26 7.17 12.83 -12.63
CA VAL A 26 8.29 12.34 -11.81
C VAL A 26 9.55 12.43 -12.65
N GLU A 27 10.48 13.28 -12.22
CA GLU A 27 11.76 13.55 -12.90
C GLU A 27 12.91 13.08 -12.01
N PHE A 28 13.70 12.17 -12.53
CA PHE A 28 14.89 11.64 -11.85
C PHE A 28 16.13 12.39 -12.36
N GLU A 29 17.16 12.52 -11.51
CA GLU A 29 18.44 13.09 -11.92
C GLU A 29 19.22 12.14 -12.83
N ASP A 30 19.07 10.82 -12.66
CA ASP A 30 19.74 9.79 -13.43
C ASP A 30 18.78 9.18 -14.46
N ASP A 31 19.16 9.27 -15.72
CA ASP A 31 18.39 8.69 -16.82
C ASP A 31 18.31 7.15 -16.75
N ASN A 32 19.24 6.49 -16.03
CA ASN A 32 19.21 5.05 -15.80
C ASN A 32 18.31 4.63 -14.62
N TYR A 33 17.49 5.54 -14.09
CA TYR A 33 16.62 5.27 -12.92
C TYR A 33 15.86 3.96 -13.01
N HIS A 34 15.41 3.59 -14.21
CA HIS A 34 14.63 2.37 -14.43
C HIS A 34 15.45 1.09 -14.16
N SER A 35 16.70 1.05 -14.61
CA SER A 35 17.64 -0.04 -14.33
C SER A 35 17.97 -0.11 -12.84
N ILE A 36 18.32 1.03 -12.25
CA ILE A 36 18.67 1.14 -10.83
C ILE A 36 17.53 0.63 -9.95
N LEU A 37 16.29 1.10 -10.18
CA LEU A 37 15.11 0.70 -9.43
C LEU A 37 14.69 -0.75 -9.72
N GLY A 38 14.91 -1.23 -10.93
CA GLY A 38 14.66 -2.61 -11.32
C GLY A 38 15.56 -3.60 -10.60
N GLU A 39 16.87 -3.32 -10.57
CA GLU A 39 17.86 -4.15 -9.86
C GLU A 39 17.63 -4.11 -8.34
N SER A 40 17.43 -2.91 -7.79
CA SER A 40 17.20 -2.74 -6.35
C SER A 40 15.93 -3.43 -5.85
N PHE A 41 14.93 -3.60 -6.70
CA PHE A 41 13.71 -4.30 -6.34
C PHE A 41 13.99 -5.73 -5.84
N PHE A 42 14.99 -6.40 -6.39
CA PHE A 42 15.39 -7.76 -6.02
C PHE A 42 16.50 -7.80 -4.97
N THR A 43 17.42 -6.85 -5.01
CA THR A 43 18.63 -6.87 -4.17
C THR A 43 18.49 -6.05 -2.89
N GLU A 44 17.80 -4.91 -2.99
CA GLU A 44 17.58 -3.97 -1.88
C GLU A 44 16.20 -3.32 -1.99
N PRO A 45 15.10 -4.06 -1.70
CA PRO A 45 13.72 -3.58 -1.93
C PRO A 45 13.33 -2.31 -1.16
N SER A 46 14.12 -1.91 -0.18
CA SER A 46 13.94 -0.67 0.60
C SER A 46 14.62 0.55 -0.04
N LEU A 47 15.53 0.34 -0.98
CA LEU A 47 16.24 1.42 -1.67
C LEU A 47 15.23 2.37 -2.32
N ARG A 48 15.52 3.67 -2.19
CA ARG A 48 14.81 4.74 -2.88
C ARG A 48 15.82 5.67 -3.50
N ILE A 49 15.52 6.15 -4.68
CA ILE A 49 16.28 7.23 -5.32
C ILE A 49 15.45 8.51 -5.28
N PRO A 50 16.12 9.69 -5.21
CA PRO A 50 15.43 10.97 -5.20
C PRO A 50 14.85 11.29 -6.58
N ALA A 51 13.70 11.96 -6.57
CA ALA A 51 13.09 12.52 -7.76
C ALA A 51 12.37 13.83 -7.42
N THR A 52 12.23 14.70 -8.43
CA THR A 52 11.32 15.84 -8.36
C THR A 52 9.93 15.38 -8.80
N VAL A 53 8.92 15.72 -8.02
CA VAL A 53 7.53 15.34 -8.28
C VAL A 53 6.69 16.60 -8.46
N THR A 54 5.98 16.71 -9.58
CA THR A 54 5.06 17.82 -9.85
C THR A 54 3.63 17.30 -10.04
N PHE A 55 2.68 17.93 -9.36
CA PHE A 55 1.26 17.61 -9.42
C PHE A 55 0.43 18.88 -9.19
N ASP A 56 -0.46 19.22 -10.12
CA ASP A 56 -1.32 20.41 -10.07
C ASP A 56 -0.56 21.71 -9.72
N GLY A 57 0.62 21.91 -10.29
CA GLY A 57 1.47 23.07 -10.04
C GLY A 57 2.23 23.06 -8.70
N ILE A 58 2.04 22.03 -7.87
CA ILE A 58 2.84 21.82 -6.67
C ILE A 58 4.06 20.99 -7.07
N THR A 59 5.25 21.50 -6.79
CA THR A 59 6.51 20.77 -7.04
C THR A 59 7.19 20.45 -5.71
N LEU A 60 7.58 19.20 -5.55
CA LEU A 60 8.31 18.68 -4.40
C LEU A 60 9.63 18.07 -4.87
N ASP A 61 10.72 18.53 -4.29
CA ASP A 61 12.04 17.97 -4.53
C ASP A 61 12.38 16.86 -3.56
N SER A 62 13.37 16.03 -3.93
CA SER A 62 13.88 14.97 -3.07
C SER A 62 12.80 14.00 -2.58
N VAL A 63 11.84 13.67 -3.41
CA VAL A 63 10.85 12.62 -3.13
C VAL A 63 11.49 11.25 -3.30
N GLY A 64 11.34 10.38 -2.31
CA GLY A 64 11.90 9.04 -2.35
C GLY A 64 11.07 8.09 -3.21
N VAL A 65 11.57 7.68 -4.37
CA VAL A 65 10.86 6.80 -5.29
C VAL A 65 11.45 5.39 -5.28
N ARG A 66 10.60 4.38 -5.30
CA ARG A 66 10.97 2.98 -5.54
C ARG A 66 9.86 2.24 -6.28
N TYR A 67 10.19 1.11 -6.86
CA TYR A 67 9.18 0.19 -7.37
C TYR A 67 8.51 -0.56 -6.21
N LYS A 68 7.32 -1.08 -6.45
CA LYS A 68 6.52 -1.82 -5.47
C LYS A 68 5.77 -2.98 -6.13
N GLY A 69 5.08 -3.75 -5.33
CA GLY A 69 4.29 -4.89 -5.78
C GLY A 69 5.08 -6.18 -5.65
N ASN A 70 4.57 -7.23 -6.25
CA ASN A 70 5.20 -8.53 -6.40
C ASN A 70 4.98 -8.96 -7.86
N SER A 71 4.07 -9.86 -8.17
CA SER A 71 3.73 -10.24 -9.56
C SER A 71 3.37 -9.04 -10.44
N THR A 72 2.77 -8.00 -9.90
CA THR A 72 2.46 -6.75 -10.62
C THR A 72 3.67 -5.95 -11.06
N PHE A 73 4.84 -6.18 -10.43
CA PHE A 73 6.13 -5.66 -10.90
C PHE A 73 6.84 -6.69 -11.79
N CYS A 74 7.02 -7.92 -11.29
CA CYS A 74 7.86 -8.92 -11.92
C CYS A 74 7.39 -9.28 -13.33
N LEU A 75 6.10 -9.61 -13.48
CA LEU A 75 5.59 -10.10 -14.78
C LEU A 75 5.71 -9.06 -15.90
N PRO A 76 5.32 -7.78 -15.73
CA PRO A 76 5.58 -6.80 -16.77
C PRO A 76 7.05 -6.47 -16.96
N HIS A 77 7.84 -6.43 -15.88
CA HIS A 77 9.27 -6.13 -15.95
C HIS A 77 10.05 -7.19 -16.73
N GLU A 78 9.79 -8.48 -16.50
CA GLU A 78 10.38 -9.60 -17.26
C GLU A 78 10.04 -9.57 -18.76
N GLN A 79 8.93 -8.93 -19.11
CA GLN A 79 8.51 -8.70 -20.50
C GLN A 79 9.10 -7.42 -21.11
N GLY A 80 9.99 -6.72 -20.39
CA GLY A 80 10.56 -5.46 -20.82
C GLY A 80 9.59 -4.27 -20.77
N ASN A 81 8.48 -4.39 -20.03
CA ASN A 81 7.50 -3.33 -19.92
C ASN A 81 7.95 -2.30 -18.88
N VAL A 82 7.97 -1.03 -19.28
CA VAL A 82 8.34 0.10 -18.40
C VAL A 82 7.20 0.54 -17.47
N LYS A 83 5.96 0.12 -17.74
CA LYS A 83 4.80 0.44 -16.93
C LYS A 83 4.70 -0.47 -15.70
N VAL A 84 5.53 -0.20 -14.71
CA VAL A 84 5.62 -0.92 -13.43
C VAL A 84 5.05 -0.07 -12.29
N PRO A 85 4.66 -0.65 -11.14
CA PRO A 85 4.06 0.11 -10.06
C PRO A 85 5.09 0.86 -9.21
N TYR A 86 4.73 2.08 -8.77
CA TYR A 86 5.58 2.98 -8.01
C TYR A 86 5.10 3.16 -6.57
N ASN A 87 6.04 3.48 -5.68
CA ASN A 87 5.80 3.96 -4.33
C ASN A 87 6.63 5.22 -4.10
N LEU A 88 5.95 6.34 -3.87
CA LEU A 88 6.55 7.64 -3.62
C LEU A 88 6.46 7.94 -2.12
N ASP A 89 7.56 8.46 -1.55
CA ASP A 89 7.70 8.85 -0.14
C ASP A 89 8.15 10.31 -0.07
N MET A 90 7.21 11.22 0.15
CA MET A 90 7.45 12.66 0.12
C MET A 90 8.36 13.11 1.24
N ASN A 91 8.27 12.50 2.41
CA ASN A 91 9.06 12.89 3.57
C ASN A 91 10.30 12.01 3.83
N ARG A 92 10.80 11.31 2.79
CA ARG A 92 11.95 10.42 2.93
C ARG A 92 13.21 11.13 3.43
N TRP A 93 13.49 12.29 2.87
CA TRP A 93 14.66 13.10 3.21
C TRP A 93 14.30 14.49 3.76
N ILE A 94 13.13 15.03 3.41
CA ILE A 94 12.65 16.32 3.90
C ILE A 94 11.50 16.06 4.87
N SER A 95 11.79 16.22 6.16
CA SER A 95 10.81 15.96 7.22
C SER A 95 9.58 16.86 7.08
N GLY A 96 8.40 16.26 7.19
CA GLY A 96 7.12 16.97 7.08
C GLY A 96 6.67 17.30 5.66
N GLN A 97 7.48 16.97 4.63
CA GLN A 97 7.06 17.20 3.24
C GLN A 97 5.87 16.31 2.88
N GLN A 98 4.86 16.92 2.26
CA GLN A 98 3.61 16.26 1.89
C GLN A 98 3.10 16.80 0.55
N LEU A 99 2.44 15.94 -0.22
CA LEU A 99 1.66 16.33 -1.39
C LEU A 99 0.19 16.40 -0.99
N MET A 100 -0.38 17.61 -0.96
CA MET A 100 -1.78 17.85 -0.59
C MET A 100 -2.21 17.14 0.72
N GLY A 101 -1.31 17.13 1.72
CA GLY A 101 -1.56 16.51 3.02
C GLY A 101 -1.14 15.04 3.14
N TYR A 102 -0.67 14.40 2.08
CA TYR A 102 -0.24 13.00 2.10
C TYR A 102 1.28 12.86 1.99
N ASN A 103 1.85 12.00 2.82
CA ASN A 103 3.29 11.75 2.85
C ASN A 103 3.73 10.58 1.95
N LYS A 104 2.80 9.77 1.46
CA LYS A 104 3.08 8.62 0.57
C LYS A 104 2.01 8.44 -0.47
N LEU A 105 2.42 8.10 -1.70
CA LEU A 105 1.55 7.66 -2.78
C LEU A 105 1.94 6.25 -3.23
N LYS A 106 0.94 5.47 -3.63
CA LYS A 106 1.09 4.16 -4.24
C LYS A 106 0.42 4.15 -5.60
N LEU A 107 1.21 4.02 -6.65
CA LEU A 107 0.73 3.96 -8.02
C LEU A 107 0.75 2.51 -8.50
N ALA A 108 -0.42 1.93 -8.68
CA ALA A 108 -0.55 0.59 -9.24
C ALA A 108 -0.73 0.67 -10.76
N ASN A 109 -0.03 -0.19 -11.48
CA ASN A 109 -0.04 -0.22 -12.95
C ASN A 109 -1.28 -0.89 -13.57
N ALA A 110 -2.23 -1.32 -12.74
CA ALA A 110 -3.44 -2.07 -13.13
C ALA A 110 -3.11 -3.34 -13.94
N TRP A 111 -2.03 -4.04 -13.59
CA TRP A 111 -1.67 -5.29 -14.24
C TRP A 111 -2.81 -6.31 -14.11
N LEU A 112 -3.24 -6.90 -15.21
CA LEU A 112 -4.41 -7.78 -15.33
C LEU A 112 -5.77 -7.12 -14.98
N ASP A 113 -5.83 -5.79 -15.00
CA ASP A 113 -7.10 -5.05 -14.94
C ASP A 113 -7.20 -4.07 -16.11
N PRO A 114 -7.66 -4.51 -17.27
CA PRO A 114 -7.78 -3.65 -18.45
C PRO A 114 -8.81 -2.54 -18.29
N THR A 115 -9.67 -2.62 -17.28
CA THR A 115 -10.67 -1.58 -16.99
C THR A 115 -10.13 -0.45 -16.10
N TYR A 116 -9.06 -0.67 -15.34
CA TYR A 116 -8.53 0.21 -14.29
C TYR A 116 -9.53 0.48 -13.15
N CYS A 117 -10.64 -0.24 -13.11
CA CYS A 117 -11.75 0.08 -12.23
C CYS A 117 -11.85 -0.82 -10.99
N LYS A 118 -11.19 -1.99 -10.96
CA LYS A 118 -11.36 -2.97 -9.88
C LYS A 118 -11.05 -2.38 -8.50
N GLU A 119 -9.85 -1.82 -8.33
CA GLU A 119 -9.43 -1.24 -7.05
C GLU A 119 -10.26 -0.01 -6.69
N TYR A 120 -10.57 0.83 -7.67
CA TYR A 120 -11.43 2.01 -7.51
C TYR A 120 -12.85 1.64 -7.04
N LEU A 121 -13.50 0.71 -7.73
CA LEU A 121 -14.85 0.29 -7.39
C LEU A 121 -14.90 -0.44 -6.04
N ALA A 122 -13.93 -1.31 -5.76
CA ALA A 122 -13.81 -1.98 -4.47
C ALA A 122 -13.71 -0.95 -3.34
N SER A 123 -12.81 0.05 -3.47
CA SER A 123 -12.70 1.12 -2.48
C SER A 123 -14.01 1.88 -2.29
N LYS A 124 -14.71 2.23 -3.38
CA LYS A 124 -16.01 2.94 -3.31
C LYS A 124 -17.10 2.14 -2.61
N ILE A 125 -17.09 0.82 -2.73
CA ILE A 125 -18.04 -0.06 -2.03
C ILE A 125 -17.65 -0.20 -0.56
N TYR A 126 -16.42 -0.64 -0.28
CA TYR A 126 -15.97 -0.94 1.08
C TYR A 126 -15.98 0.27 2.01
N ARG A 127 -15.68 1.48 1.51
CA ARG A 127 -15.63 2.67 2.36
C ARG A 127 -16.96 3.04 3.02
N ASN A 128 -18.08 2.47 2.56
CA ASN A 128 -19.37 2.65 3.21
C ASN A 128 -19.49 1.83 4.52
N TYR A 129 -18.63 0.86 4.72
CA TYR A 129 -18.70 -0.11 5.83
C TYR A 129 -17.42 -0.12 6.67
N LEU A 130 -16.27 0.15 6.05
CA LEU A 130 -14.95 0.02 6.66
C LEU A 130 -14.08 1.25 6.37
N PRO A 131 -13.09 1.56 7.24
CA PRO A 131 -11.97 2.40 6.88
C PRO A 131 -11.26 1.80 5.66
N THR A 132 -11.26 2.54 4.56
CA THR A 132 -10.74 2.05 3.27
C THR A 132 -9.86 3.13 2.65
N PRO A 133 -8.71 2.78 2.04
CA PRO A 133 -7.90 3.73 1.31
C PRO A 133 -8.68 4.51 0.26
N GLU A 134 -8.38 5.80 0.13
CA GLU A 134 -8.86 6.57 -1.01
C GLU A 134 -8.17 6.11 -2.28
N VAL A 135 -8.91 6.16 -3.39
CA VAL A 135 -8.43 5.71 -4.69
C VAL A 135 -8.94 6.63 -5.77
N ASN A 136 -8.05 7.04 -6.68
CA ASN A 136 -8.42 7.69 -7.95
C ASN A 136 -7.47 7.24 -9.07
N LEU A 137 -7.68 7.79 -10.26
CA LEU A 137 -6.82 7.55 -11.41
C LEU A 137 -5.94 8.77 -11.67
N VAL A 138 -4.67 8.52 -12.02
CA VAL A 138 -3.71 9.56 -12.40
C VAL A 138 -2.96 9.15 -13.67
N GLY A 139 -2.70 10.10 -14.56
CA GLY A 139 -1.75 9.95 -15.65
C GLY A 139 -0.34 10.17 -15.14
N LEU A 140 0.53 9.15 -15.21
CA LEU A 140 1.93 9.27 -14.80
C LEU A 140 2.80 9.67 -15.99
N HIS A 141 3.68 10.63 -15.78
CA HIS A 141 4.77 10.98 -16.66
C HIS A 141 6.11 10.74 -15.94
N THR A 142 7.06 10.13 -16.62
CA THR A 142 8.44 9.95 -16.14
C THR A 142 9.41 10.47 -17.18
N GLN A 143 10.37 11.31 -16.77
CA GLN A 143 11.33 11.96 -17.69
C GLN A 143 10.63 12.63 -18.88
N GLY A 144 9.58 13.40 -18.60
CA GLY A 144 8.78 14.12 -19.60
C GLY A 144 7.86 13.23 -20.48
N ASN A 145 7.98 11.90 -20.41
CA ASN A 145 7.21 10.98 -21.24
C ASN A 145 5.98 10.42 -20.52
N TYR A 146 4.86 10.34 -21.22
CA TYR A 146 3.66 9.70 -20.66
C TYR A 146 3.87 8.19 -20.49
N THR A 147 3.97 7.75 -19.25
CA THR A 147 4.18 6.33 -18.90
C THR A 147 2.88 5.55 -18.89
N GLY A 148 1.76 6.20 -18.60
CA GLY A 148 0.43 5.59 -18.68
C GLY A 148 -0.53 6.01 -17.56
N LEU A 149 -1.72 5.43 -17.59
CA LEU A 149 -2.73 5.58 -16.55
C LEU A 149 -2.40 4.65 -15.37
N TYR A 150 -2.48 5.17 -14.15
CA TYR A 150 -2.22 4.46 -12.91
C TYR A 150 -3.38 4.59 -11.94
N VAL A 151 -3.57 3.57 -11.13
CA VAL A 151 -4.46 3.63 -9.97
C VAL A 151 -3.64 4.18 -8.80
N ASN A 152 -4.01 5.37 -8.31
CA ASN A 152 -3.38 6.02 -7.17
C ASN A 152 -4.15 5.66 -5.91
N THR A 153 -3.49 4.95 -4.98
CA THR A 153 -4.10 4.41 -3.76
C THR A 153 -3.44 4.98 -2.52
N GLU A 154 -4.25 5.44 -1.58
CA GLU A 154 -3.79 5.91 -0.27
C GLU A 154 -2.98 4.83 0.45
N SER A 155 -1.91 5.23 1.08
CA SER A 155 -1.06 4.32 1.84
C SER A 155 -1.66 4.02 3.20
N ILE A 156 -1.91 2.75 3.53
CA ILE A 156 -2.25 2.34 4.89
C ILE A 156 -0.97 2.44 5.74
N ASN A 157 -0.90 3.48 6.57
CA ASN A 157 0.22 3.83 7.43
C ASN A 157 -0.28 4.56 8.68
N LYS A 158 0.62 5.10 9.52
CA LYS A 158 0.26 5.87 10.72
C LYS A 158 -0.66 7.06 10.41
N GLN A 159 -0.52 7.71 9.25
CA GLN A 159 -1.39 8.81 8.82
C GLN A 159 -2.83 8.32 8.54
N PHE A 160 -2.97 7.21 7.84
CA PHE A 160 -4.25 6.54 7.60
C PHE A 160 -4.93 6.13 8.91
N LEU A 161 -4.18 5.53 9.84
CA LEU A 161 -4.71 5.13 11.15
C LEU A 161 -5.22 6.35 11.93
N ASN A 162 -4.43 7.41 11.99
CA ASN A 162 -4.85 8.64 12.66
C ASN A 162 -6.10 9.25 12.04
N LYS A 163 -6.20 9.26 10.72
CA LYS A 163 -7.36 9.75 9.96
C LYS A 163 -8.64 8.97 10.31
N HIS A 164 -8.57 7.66 10.35
CA HIS A 164 -9.76 6.79 10.47
C HIS A 164 -10.08 6.32 11.90
N LEU A 165 -9.06 6.23 12.77
CA LEU A 165 -9.19 5.70 14.13
C LEU A 165 -8.93 6.74 15.21
N GLY A 166 -8.42 7.93 14.84
CA GLY A 166 -8.09 9.01 15.77
C GLY A 166 -6.79 8.77 16.54
N GLU A 167 -6.03 7.72 16.19
CA GLU A 167 -4.76 7.40 16.84
C GLU A 167 -3.83 6.66 15.88
N ASN A 168 -2.52 6.64 16.17
CA ASN A 168 -1.51 6.05 15.30
C ASN A 168 -0.48 5.16 16.01
N ASN A 169 -0.72 4.85 17.29
CA ASN A 169 0.15 3.99 18.11
C ASN A 169 -0.36 2.55 18.24
N GLY A 170 -1.53 2.25 17.64
CA GLY A 170 -2.10 0.91 17.63
C GLY A 170 -1.26 -0.08 16.83
N VAL A 171 -1.52 -1.36 17.08
CA VAL A 171 -0.86 -2.47 16.39
C VAL A 171 -1.29 -2.53 14.93
N LEU A 172 -0.32 -2.62 14.02
CA LEU A 172 -0.55 -2.72 12.59
C LEU A 172 0.33 -3.80 11.99
N PHE A 173 -0.29 -4.78 11.36
CA PHE A 173 0.37 -5.82 10.59
C PHE A 173 0.03 -5.76 9.11
N LYS A 174 1.01 -6.13 8.28
CA LYS A 174 0.82 -6.46 6.88
C LYS A 174 0.91 -7.98 6.74
N CYS A 175 -0.13 -8.58 6.18
CA CYS A 175 -0.27 -10.01 6.00
C CYS A 175 0.14 -10.40 4.58
N ASP A 176 1.43 -10.38 4.28
CA ASP A 176 1.94 -10.61 2.91
C ASP A 176 3.11 -11.59 2.82
N GLY A 177 3.51 -12.19 3.94
CA GLY A 177 4.69 -13.04 3.99
C GLY A 177 6.00 -12.28 3.70
N ALA A 178 7.12 -12.94 3.83
CA ALA A 178 8.44 -12.37 3.54
C ALA A 178 8.83 -12.63 2.07
N GLY A 179 9.51 -11.66 1.47
CA GLY A 179 10.17 -11.79 0.18
C GLY A 179 9.38 -11.27 -1.03
N VAL A 180 10.09 -11.25 -2.17
CA VAL A 180 9.56 -10.92 -3.48
C VAL A 180 9.64 -12.17 -4.35
N PHE A 181 8.50 -12.62 -4.86
CA PHE A 181 8.42 -13.80 -5.68
C PHE A 181 7.89 -13.48 -7.06
N CYS A 182 8.72 -13.74 -8.06
CA CYS A 182 8.43 -13.54 -9.46
C CYS A 182 8.19 -14.87 -10.16
N SER A 183 7.29 -15.73 -9.65
CA SER A 183 6.95 -16.96 -10.33
C SER A 183 5.86 -16.76 -11.38
N GLN A 184 6.02 -17.37 -12.55
CA GLN A 184 4.98 -17.45 -13.57
C GLN A 184 3.79 -18.23 -13.00
N GLY A 185 2.73 -17.53 -12.65
CA GLY A 185 1.52 -18.18 -12.13
C GLY A 185 0.87 -17.44 -10.98
N GLY A 186 1.43 -16.30 -10.54
CA GLY A 186 0.81 -15.45 -9.48
C GLY A 186 0.68 -16.18 -8.14
N GLY A 187 1.39 -17.27 -7.95
CA GLY A 187 1.46 -17.98 -6.68
C GLY A 187 2.14 -17.09 -5.65
N GLN A 188 1.56 -17.02 -4.47
CA GLN A 188 2.28 -16.52 -3.31
C GLN A 188 3.53 -17.37 -3.17
N GLY A 189 4.69 -16.72 -3.07
CA GLY A 189 5.95 -17.43 -2.92
C GLY A 189 5.90 -18.33 -1.69
N THR A 190 6.42 -19.54 -1.85
CA THR A 190 6.38 -20.57 -0.82
C THR A 190 7.53 -20.48 0.19
N ASP A 191 8.48 -19.55 -0.01
CA ASP A 191 9.64 -19.39 0.87
C ASP A 191 9.41 -18.38 2.01
N GLY A 192 8.37 -17.54 1.90
CA GLY A 192 7.83 -16.76 3.02
C GLY A 192 6.60 -17.46 3.58
N GLY A 193 6.43 -17.47 4.90
CA GLY A 193 5.27 -18.06 5.54
C GLY A 193 3.96 -17.51 4.98
N PHE A 194 2.92 -18.32 5.01
CA PHE A 194 1.57 -17.90 4.61
C PHE A 194 0.84 -17.30 5.82
N PRO A 195 0.29 -16.06 5.73
CA PRO A 195 -0.41 -15.43 6.85
C PRO A 195 -1.82 -16.03 7.04
N SER A 196 -1.88 -17.29 7.48
CA SER A 196 -3.11 -18.08 7.56
C SER A 196 -3.89 -17.90 8.87
N LEU A 197 -3.38 -17.15 9.85
CA LEU A 197 -3.85 -17.11 11.23
C LEU A 197 -3.84 -18.50 11.91
N GLU A 198 -3.01 -19.41 11.44
CA GLU A 198 -2.79 -20.70 12.08
C GLU A 198 -1.92 -20.55 13.33
N TYR A 199 -2.29 -21.22 14.42
CA TYR A 199 -1.52 -21.20 15.64
C TYR A 199 -0.28 -22.11 15.53
N LEU A 200 0.89 -21.49 15.52
CA LEU A 200 2.21 -22.14 15.40
C LEU A 200 2.96 -22.21 16.73
N GLY A 201 2.35 -21.76 17.83
CA GLY A 201 2.97 -21.69 19.16
C GLY A 201 2.92 -20.29 19.75
N ALA A 202 3.39 -20.16 21.02
CA ALA A 202 3.42 -18.91 21.74
C ALA A 202 4.64 -18.03 21.41
N ASP A 203 5.65 -18.58 20.72
CA ASP A 203 6.84 -17.83 20.33
C ASP A 203 6.52 -16.96 19.12
N THR A 204 6.63 -15.63 19.32
CA THR A 204 6.38 -14.63 18.27
C THR A 204 7.28 -14.80 17.04
N ALA A 205 8.50 -15.33 17.23
CA ALA A 205 9.46 -15.51 16.15
C ALA A 205 8.95 -16.47 15.04
N THR A 206 8.06 -17.39 15.38
CA THR A 206 7.48 -18.33 14.41
C THR A 206 6.58 -17.67 13.36
N TYR A 207 6.21 -16.39 13.59
CA TYR A 207 5.32 -15.63 12.71
C TYR A 207 6.02 -14.58 11.84
N TYR A 208 7.33 -14.36 12.03
CA TYR A 208 8.07 -13.30 11.33
C TYR A 208 8.13 -13.47 9.82
N ASP A 209 8.10 -14.71 9.32
CA ASP A 209 8.10 -14.99 7.89
C ASP A 209 6.71 -14.83 7.24
N SER A 210 5.63 -14.84 8.04
CA SER A 210 4.25 -14.76 7.56
C SER A 210 3.67 -13.37 7.67
N TYR A 211 4.17 -12.54 8.58
CA TYR A 211 3.62 -11.22 8.87
C TYR A 211 4.71 -10.16 8.96
N THR A 212 4.41 -8.97 8.47
CA THR A 212 5.30 -7.82 8.63
C THR A 212 4.67 -6.81 9.57
N ILE A 213 5.29 -6.59 10.74
CA ILE A 213 4.84 -5.54 11.66
C ILE A 213 5.14 -4.15 11.07
N LYS A 214 4.17 -3.24 11.16
CA LYS A 214 4.26 -1.84 10.72
C LYS A 214 4.15 -0.84 11.88
N SER A 215 3.78 -1.30 13.05
CA SER A 215 3.85 -0.60 14.33
C SER A 215 5.18 -0.87 15.02
N ASP A 216 5.47 -0.09 16.07
CA ASP A 216 6.72 -0.22 16.83
C ASP A 216 6.68 -1.41 17.82
N HIS A 217 5.49 -2.01 18.02
CA HIS A 217 5.23 -3.14 18.95
C HIS A 217 3.98 -3.90 18.50
N GLY A 218 3.72 -5.08 19.11
CA GLY A 218 2.43 -5.79 19.00
C GLY A 218 2.50 -7.24 18.53
N TRP A 219 3.68 -7.85 18.49
CA TRP A 219 3.78 -9.29 18.14
C TRP A 219 2.98 -10.18 19.08
N GLU A 220 2.97 -9.85 20.37
CA GLU A 220 2.19 -10.56 21.39
C GLU A 220 0.68 -10.45 21.10
N ALA A 221 0.21 -9.28 20.66
CA ALA A 221 -1.20 -9.08 20.29
C ALA A 221 -1.61 -9.92 19.08
N LEU A 222 -0.71 -10.15 18.12
CA LEU A 222 -0.97 -11.07 17.01
C LEU A 222 -1.10 -12.51 17.50
N VAL A 223 -0.19 -12.96 18.37
CA VAL A 223 -0.22 -14.33 18.93
C VAL A 223 -1.46 -14.51 19.81
N ASP A 224 -1.84 -13.49 20.58
CA ASP A 224 -3.06 -13.51 21.39
C ASP A 224 -4.32 -13.66 20.51
N LEU A 225 -4.43 -12.87 19.45
CA LEU A 225 -5.51 -13.02 18.47
C LEU A 225 -5.56 -14.44 17.88
N ILE A 226 -4.42 -14.97 17.44
CA ILE A 226 -4.34 -16.29 16.79
C ILE A 226 -4.67 -17.40 17.80
N SER A 227 -4.18 -17.29 19.05
CA SER A 227 -4.46 -18.28 20.10
C SER A 227 -5.94 -18.23 20.51
N THR A 228 -6.51 -17.05 20.66
CA THR A 228 -7.95 -16.89 20.96
C THR A 228 -8.81 -17.46 19.85
N LEU A 229 -8.48 -17.18 18.59
CA LEU A 229 -9.17 -17.76 17.43
C LEU A 229 -9.15 -19.30 17.46
N LYS A 230 -8.04 -19.89 17.91
CA LYS A 230 -7.85 -21.34 17.95
C LYS A 230 -8.52 -22.03 19.14
N PHE A 231 -8.39 -21.45 20.34
CA PHE A 231 -8.70 -22.16 21.58
C PHE A 231 -9.95 -21.62 22.29
N ASN A 232 -10.27 -20.32 22.12
CA ASN A 232 -11.37 -19.64 22.79
C ASN A 232 -12.12 -18.70 21.81
N PRO A 233 -12.67 -19.22 20.71
CA PRO A 233 -13.27 -18.37 19.66
C PRO A 233 -14.47 -17.55 20.15
N GLU A 234 -15.10 -17.96 21.25
CA GLU A 234 -16.18 -17.22 21.92
C GLU A 234 -15.72 -15.86 22.48
N ASP A 235 -14.41 -15.73 22.83
CA ASP A 235 -13.83 -14.53 23.40
C ASP A 235 -13.28 -13.56 22.33
N LEU A 236 -13.38 -13.89 21.04
CA LEU A 236 -12.92 -13.03 19.94
C LEU A 236 -13.54 -11.63 19.97
N HIS A 237 -14.73 -11.48 20.52
CA HIS A 237 -15.42 -10.19 20.63
C HIS A 237 -14.72 -9.21 21.58
N GLU A 238 -13.85 -9.69 22.47
CA GLU A 238 -13.03 -8.88 23.38
C GLU A 238 -11.81 -8.29 22.66
N ILE A 239 -11.33 -8.93 21.58
CA ILE A 239 -10.12 -8.55 20.84
C ILE A 239 -10.48 -7.87 19.52
N LEU A 240 -11.53 -8.32 18.83
CA LEU A 240 -11.91 -7.87 17.51
C LEU A 240 -13.24 -7.11 17.51
N ASN A 241 -13.33 -6.10 16.68
CA ASN A 241 -14.62 -5.55 16.29
C ASN A 241 -15.29 -6.50 15.29
N ILE A 242 -16.13 -7.40 15.79
CA ILE A 242 -16.76 -8.47 15.01
C ILE A 242 -17.56 -7.93 13.83
N ASP A 243 -18.31 -6.83 14.00
CA ASP A 243 -19.08 -6.22 12.92
C ASP A 243 -18.18 -5.80 11.74
N ARG A 244 -17.02 -5.19 12.04
CA ARG A 244 -16.05 -4.80 10.99
C ARG A 244 -15.44 -6.02 10.32
N VAL A 245 -15.15 -7.08 11.08
CA VAL A 245 -14.63 -8.34 10.49
C VAL A 245 -15.64 -8.94 9.55
N LEU A 246 -16.92 -9.03 9.95
CA LEU A 246 -17.97 -9.57 9.10
C LEU A 246 -18.18 -8.76 7.82
N TRP A 247 -18.12 -7.42 7.90
CA TRP A 247 -18.17 -6.57 6.71
C TRP A 247 -16.96 -6.73 5.79
N ALA A 248 -15.77 -7.02 6.36
CA ALA A 248 -14.58 -7.26 5.56
C ALA A 248 -14.62 -8.61 4.82
N MET A 249 -15.41 -9.57 5.33
CA MET A 249 -15.55 -10.90 4.74
C MET A 249 -16.71 -11.02 3.75
N ALA A 250 -17.69 -10.11 3.83
CA ALA A 250 -18.87 -10.10 2.96
C ALA A 250 -18.60 -9.49 1.58
#